data_8fdb9a33ad2fd2d087cf00c092dad92d
#
_entry.id   8fdb9a33ad2fd2d087cf00c092dad92d
#
_cell.length_a   1.000
_cell.length_b   1.000
_cell.length_c   1.000
_cell.angle_alpha   90.00
_cell.angle_beta   90.00
_cell.angle_gamma   90.00
#
_symmetry.space_group_name_H-M   'P 1'
#
loop_
_entity.id
_entity.type
_entity.pdbx_description
1 polymer ?
#
loop_
_entity_poly.entity_id
_entity_poly.type
_entity_poly.pdbx_seq_one_letter_code
_entity_poly.pdbx_strand_id
1 'polypeptide(L)'
;MAFIDDLEEYSKRHTQKPALISADTGTRLSYGELYNMSGKVYSYLKEHGIGREKVVMICATRGVRPFVVLLGVWRAGAAAVIVETDFAKERMNYIYEDSGSVLFIDDNVFMEMMDYPSQIGHEPTDPHDLALLVYTSGTTGKPKGVLQEYGILEMGIKGNVYEDHHVMEESDRLALTTPLNFTATILMTVPTLHEGGTIVVFSRDVAKNPQLFKKYIEEYHISILFMTSMMINLMKNMLTSVKKIITGGELVKNVYIDGIDIYCIYSQSEACFHLCALKIDKEYEVTPIGKPCVESA
;
A
#
# COMPACT_ATOMS: atom_id res chain seq x y z
N MET A 1 9.47 1.65 -15.87
CA MET A 1 8.23 1.49 -15.04
C MET A 1 7.73 2.88 -14.68
N ALA A 2 6.62 3.33 -15.28
CA ALA A 2 6.15 4.72 -15.15
C ALA A 2 6.06 5.18 -13.69
N PHE A 3 5.48 4.37 -12.80
CA PHE A 3 5.38 4.73 -11.37
C PHE A 3 6.74 5.05 -10.71
N ILE A 4 7.78 4.28 -10.98
CA ILE A 4 9.11 4.52 -10.38
C ILE A 4 9.77 5.75 -11.00
N ASP A 5 9.58 5.99 -12.30
CA ASP A 5 10.11 7.17 -13.00
C ASP A 5 9.43 8.44 -12.45
N ASP A 6 8.10 8.43 -12.29
CA ASP A 6 7.34 9.55 -11.75
C ASP A 6 7.72 9.83 -10.28
N LEU A 7 7.91 8.76 -9.48
CA LEU A 7 8.38 8.88 -8.09
C LEU A 7 9.80 9.45 -8.01
N GLU A 8 10.70 9.04 -8.93
CA GLU A 8 12.05 9.59 -9.03
C GLU A 8 12.01 11.09 -9.32
N GLU A 9 11.26 11.50 -10.34
CA GLU A 9 11.10 12.91 -10.68
C GLU A 9 10.48 13.74 -9.55
N TYR A 10 9.43 13.20 -8.92
CA TYR A 10 8.78 13.85 -7.80
C TYR A 10 9.75 14.02 -6.62
N SER A 11 10.50 12.98 -6.29
CA SER A 11 11.50 13.01 -5.21
C SER A 11 12.60 14.03 -5.40
N LYS A 12 13.02 14.26 -6.64
CA LYS A 12 14.02 15.30 -7.00
C LYS A 12 13.48 16.72 -6.81
N ARG A 13 12.19 16.93 -7.13
CA ARG A 13 11.53 18.24 -7.02
C ARG A 13 11.08 18.56 -5.59
N HIS A 14 10.72 17.54 -4.82
CA HIS A 14 10.11 17.65 -3.49
C HIS A 14 10.90 16.89 -2.42
N THR A 15 12.23 17.07 -2.39
CA THR A 15 13.15 16.29 -1.54
C THR A 15 12.78 16.27 -0.06
N GLN A 16 12.20 17.34 0.47
CA GLN A 16 11.89 17.50 1.90
C GLN A 16 10.42 17.23 2.23
N LYS A 17 9.57 17.01 1.23
CA LYS A 17 8.15 16.72 1.48
C LYS A 17 8.00 15.35 2.14
N PRO A 18 7.21 15.23 3.22
CA PRO A 18 6.96 13.93 3.86
C PRO A 18 6.27 12.97 2.90
N ALA A 19 6.83 11.78 2.72
CA ALA A 19 6.23 10.67 1.98
C ALA A 19 5.62 9.64 2.92
N LEU A 20 6.37 9.25 3.96
CA LEU A 20 5.97 8.22 4.92
C LEU A 20 6.17 8.72 6.35
N ILE A 21 5.21 8.41 7.23
CA ILE A 21 5.28 8.68 8.67
C ILE A 21 4.82 7.41 9.39
N SER A 22 5.58 6.94 10.37
CA SER A 22 5.13 5.94 11.34
C SER A 22 4.54 6.67 12.54
N ALA A 23 3.23 6.53 12.74
CA ALA A 23 2.52 7.28 13.78
C ALA A 23 3.00 6.95 15.20
N ASP A 24 3.36 5.67 15.45
CA ASP A 24 3.76 5.19 16.77
C ASP A 24 5.17 5.61 17.18
N THR A 25 6.09 5.60 16.23
CA THR A 25 7.52 5.93 16.49
C THR A 25 7.85 7.39 16.18
N GLY A 26 6.99 8.09 15.48
CA GLY A 26 7.26 9.42 14.95
C GLY A 26 8.30 9.45 13.82
N THR A 27 8.79 8.28 13.37
CA THR A 27 9.74 8.19 12.26
C THR A 27 9.12 8.76 11.00
N ARG A 28 9.87 9.63 10.32
CA ARG A 28 9.42 10.28 9.07
C ARG A 28 10.46 10.06 8.00
N LEU A 29 10.00 9.84 6.78
CA LEU A 29 10.81 9.86 5.58
C LEU A 29 10.20 10.84 4.60
N SER A 30 11.03 11.75 4.10
CA SER A 30 10.69 12.59 2.97
C SER A 30 10.74 11.77 1.66
N TYR A 31 10.21 12.33 0.57
CA TYR A 31 10.31 11.71 -0.76
C TYR A 31 11.77 11.49 -1.17
N GLY A 32 12.66 12.46 -0.90
CA GLY A 32 14.09 12.32 -1.17
C GLY A 32 14.75 11.20 -0.36
N GLU A 33 14.43 11.09 0.93
CA GLU A 33 14.95 10.03 1.80
C GLU A 33 14.40 8.66 1.41
N LEU A 34 13.10 8.55 1.13
CA LEU A 34 12.47 7.33 0.66
C LEU A 34 13.11 6.81 -0.62
N TYR A 35 13.29 7.70 -1.62
CA TYR A 35 13.92 7.34 -2.89
C TYR A 35 15.40 6.96 -2.70
N ASN A 36 16.15 7.69 -1.87
CA ASN A 36 17.55 7.40 -1.56
C ASN A 36 17.69 6.04 -0.86
N MET A 37 16.91 5.77 0.18
CA MET A 37 16.99 4.51 0.93
C MET A 37 16.54 3.32 0.06
N SER A 38 15.52 3.47 -0.77
CA SER A 38 15.14 2.41 -1.72
C SER A 38 16.23 2.15 -2.76
N GLY A 39 17.05 3.16 -3.09
CA GLY A 39 18.22 3.02 -3.96
C GLY A 39 19.34 2.19 -3.33
N LYS A 40 19.48 2.21 -2.02
CA LYS A 40 20.41 1.34 -1.28
C LYS A 40 19.96 -0.12 -1.30
N VAL A 41 18.65 -0.36 -1.10
CA VAL A 41 18.05 -1.69 -1.25
C VAL A 41 18.25 -2.22 -2.68
N TYR A 42 17.99 -1.39 -3.69
CA TYR A 42 18.22 -1.73 -5.10
C TYR A 42 19.68 -2.13 -5.35
N SER A 43 20.67 -1.36 -4.85
CA SER A 43 22.09 -1.69 -4.98
C SER A 43 22.44 -3.04 -4.36
N TYR A 44 21.95 -3.30 -3.15
CA TYR A 44 22.16 -4.58 -2.47
C TYR A 44 21.62 -5.74 -3.30
N LEU A 45 20.37 -5.66 -3.74
CA LEU A 45 19.72 -6.71 -4.53
C LEU A 45 20.46 -6.98 -5.84
N LYS A 46 20.87 -5.92 -6.53
CA LYS A 46 21.63 -6.02 -7.79
C LYS A 46 22.97 -6.72 -7.59
N GLU A 47 23.71 -6.39 -6.53
CA GLU A 47 25.00 -7.03 -6.22
C GLU A 47 24.83 -8.52 -5.90
N HIS A 48 23.70 -8.89 -5.31
CA HIS A 48 23.36 -10.29 -5.01
C HIS A 48 22.67 -11.03 -6.18
N GLY A 49 22.61 -10.43 -7.38
CA GLY A 49 22.02 -11.03 -8.57
C GLY A 49 20.49 -11.24 -8.46
N ILE A 50 19.81 -10.44 -7.63
CA ILE A 50 18.37 -10.48 -7.44
C ILE A 50 17.71 -9.41 -8.32
N GLY A 51 16.84 -9.85 -9.22
CA GLY A 51 16.15 -8.99 -10.19
C GLY A 51 14.92 -9.71 -10.76
N ARG A 52 14.68 -9.50 -12.05
CA ARG A 52 13.51 -10.00 -12.78
C ARG A 52 13.15 -11.45 -12.41
N GLU A 53 11.86 -11.70 -12.15
CA GLU A 53 11.29 -13.01 -11.81
C GLU A 53 11.87 -13.66 -10.52
N LYS A 54 12.64 -12.92 -9.73
CA LYS A 54 13.07 -13.37 -8.40
C LYS A 54 12.13 -12.83 -7.34
N VAL A 55 11.73 -13.69 -6.42
CA VAL A 55 10.84 -13.32 -5.31
C VAL A 55 11.66 -13.05 -4.05
N VAL A 56 11.36 -11.94 -3.38
CA VAL A 56 11.98 -11.55 -2.12
C VAL A 56 10.92 -11.49 -1.03
N MET A 57 11.12 -12.19 0.08
CA MET A 57 10.22 -12.14 1.22
C MET A 57 10.63 -11.02 2.18
N ILE A 58 9.71 -10.07 2.39
CA ILE A 58 9.87 -8.95 3.31
C ILE A 58 9.16 -9.30 4.62
N CYS A 59 9.91 -9.49 5.70
CA CYS A 59 9.37 -9.69 7.03
C CYS A 59 9.59 -8.43 7.85
N ALA A 60 8.55 -7.67 8.10
CA ALA A 60 8.69 -6.39 8.74
C ALA A 60 7.54 -6.07 9.71
N THR A 61 7.86 -5.30 10.74
CA THR A 61 6.89 -4.61 11.59
C THR A 61 6.28 -3.45 10.81
N ARG A 62 5.04 -3.10 11.11
CA ARG A 62 4.40 -1.92 10.53
C ARG A 62 5.19 -0.67 10.80
N GLY A 63 5.41 0.12 9.77
CA GLY A 63 6.19 1.35 9.81
C GLY A 63 6.66 1.74 8.43
N VAL A 64 7.71 2.56 8.32
CA VAL A 64 8.21 3.07 7.04
C VAL A 64 9.10 2.07 6.29
N ARG A 65 9.79 1.16 7.00
CA ARG A 65 10.77 0.23 6.42
C ARG A 65 10.22 -0.69 5.33
N PRO A 66 9.05 -1.35 5.51
CA PRO A 66 8.49 -2.22 4.46
C PRO A 66 8.34 -1.53 3.12
N PHE A 67 7.98 -0.24 3.12
CA PHE A 67 7.81 0.54 1.88
C PHE A 67 9.13 0.89 1.22
N VAL A 68 10.18 1.18 2.03
CA VAL A 68 11.54 1.37 1.51
C VAL A 68 12.02 0.11 0.80
N VAL A 69 11.85 -1.07 1.45
CA VAL A 69 12.27 -2.35 0.88
C VAL A 69 11.44 -2.68 -0.36
N LEU A 70 10.13 -2.53 -0.30
CA LEU A 70 9.22 -2.80 -1.42
C LEU A 70 9.60 -1.98 -2.67
N LEU A 71 9.84 -0.68 -2.50
CA LEU A 71 10.29 0.18 -3.59
C LEU A 71 11.65 -0.24 -4.15
N GLY A 72 12.59 -0.63 -3.29
CA GLY A 72 13.91 -1.12 -3.72
C GLY A 72 13.81 -2.44 -4.49
N VAL A 73 12.92 -3.36 -4.07
CA VAL A 73 12.62 -4.61 -4.78
C VAL A 73 12.05 -4.31 -6.16
N TRP A 74 11.08 -3.41 -6.26
CA TRP A 74 10.52 -3.01 -7.55
C TRP A 74 11.55 -2.31 -8.46
N ARG A 75 12.44 -1.49 -7.89
CA ARG A 75 13.56 -0.87 -8.65
C ARG A 75 14.54 -1.92 -9.17
N ALA A 76 14.71 -3.03 -8.48
CA ALA A 76 15.51 -4.17 -8.96
C ALA A 76 14.79 -5.03 -10.03
N GLY A 77 13.53 -4.72 -10.35
CA GLY A 77 12.70 -5.55 -11.23
C GLY A 77 12.30 -6.89 -10.62
N ALA A 78 12.45 -7.04 -9.30
CA ALA A 78 12.09 -8.26 -8.57
C ALA A 78 10.67 -8.20 -8.03
N ALA A 79 10.14 -9.34 -7.58
CA ALA A 79 8.84 -9.45 -6.94
C ALA A 79 8.97 -9.51 -5.41
N ALA A 80 7.97 -8.99 -4.71
CA ALA A 80 7.92 -9.04 -3.26
C ALA A 80 6.80 -9.96 -2.75
N VAL A 81 7.01 -10.60 -1.61
CA VAL A 81 5.96 -11.11 -0.74
C VAL A 81 6.14 -10.51 0.64
N ILE A 82 5.09 -9.90 1.19
CA ILE A 82 5.19 -9.21 2.48
C ILE A 82 4.52 -10.06 3.56
N VAL A 83 5.22 -10.29 4.67
CA VAL A 83 4.68 -10.90 5.88
C VAL A 83 4.94 -10.00 7.08
N GLU A 84 4.02 -10.00 8.04
CA GLU A 84 4.20 -9.25 9.27
C GLU A 84 4.91 -10.13 10.32
N THR A 85 5.72 -9.52 11.18
CA THR A 85 6.57 -10.21 12.17
C THR A 85 5.79 -11.05 13.20
N ASP A 86 4.50 -10.82 13.34
CA ASP A 86 3.61 -11.57 14.23
C ASP A 86 2.99 -12.83 13.61
N PHE A 87 3.35 -13.15 12.36
CA PHE A 87 2.93 -14.43 11.77
C PHE A 87 3.60 -15.61 12.46
N ALA A 88 2.87 -16.72 12.61
CA ALA A 88 3.44 -17.97 13.09
C ALA A 88 4.59 -18.42 12.17
N LYS A 89 5.67 -18.95 12.75
CA LYS A 89 6.87 -19.38 11.99
C LYS A 89 6.54 -20.40 10.90
N GLU A 90 5.64 -21.33 11.20
CA GLU A 90 5.19 -22.36 10.27
C GLU A 90 4.53 -21.75 9.04
N ARG A 91 3.74 -20.69 9.24
CA ARG A 91 3.11 -19.94 8.15
C ARG A 91 4.14 -19.16 7.33
N MET A 92 5.11 -18.52 7.98
CA MET A 92 6.18 -17.81 7.29
C MET A 92 7.04 -18.77 6.45
N ASN A 93 7.43 -19.90 7.02
CA ASN A 93 8.19 -20.94 6.30
C ASN A 93 7.42 -21.47 5.10
N TYR A 94 6.13 -21.78 5.27
CA TYR A 94 5.28 -22.21 4.16
C TYR A 94 5.25 -21.17 3.04
N ILE A 95 5.03 -19.89 3.37
CA ILE A 95 4.99 -18.82 2.36
C ILE A 95 6.36 -18.66 1.69
N TYR A 96 7.47 -18.77 2.43
CA TYR A 96 8.82 -18.65 1.88
C TYR A 96 9.11 -19.75 0.84
N GLU A 97 8.77 -20.98 1.18
CA GLU A 97 8.97 -22.14 0.30
C GLU A 97 8.03 -22.11 -0.91
N ASP A 98 6.72 -21.87 -0.69
CA ASP A 98 5.69 -21.88 -1.73
C ASP A 98 5.85 -20.72 -2.74
N SER A 99 6.31 -19.56 -2.28
CA SER A 99 6.60 -18.40 -3.14
C SER A 99 7.90 -18.55 -3.95
N GLY A 100 8.74 -19.51 -3.63
CA GLY A 100 10.09 -19.62 -4.21
C GLY A 100 11.00 -18.45 -3.85
N SER A 101 10.80 -17.82 -2.68
CA SER A 101 11.59 -16.68 -2.25
C SER A 101 13.08 -17.03 -2.18
N VAL A 102 13.93 -16.19 -2.78
CA VAL A 102 15.38 -16.36 -2.81
C VAL A 102 16.11 -15.59 -1.72
N LEU A 103 15.43 -14.64 -1.10
CA LEU A 103 15.96 -13.82 0.00
C LEU A 103 14.85 -13.56 1.03
N PHE A 104 15.22 -13.64 2.30
CA PHE A 104 14.39 -13.24 3.44
C PHE A 104 14.97 -11.95 4.04
N ILE A 105 14.23 -10.86 3.96
CA ILE A 105 14.64 -9.55 4.47
C ILE A 105 13.94 -9.30 5.81
N ASP A 106 14.71 -9.37 6.89
CA ASP A 106 14.33 -8.91 8.22
C ASP A 106 14.99 -7.57 8.55
N ASP A 107 14.88 -7.14 9.80
CA ASP A 107 15.51 -5.90 10.27
C ASP A 107 17.05 -5.92 10.17
N ASN A 108 17.71 -7.09 10.32
CA ASN A 108 19.16 -7.19 10.23
C ASN A 108 19.63 -7.01 8.80
N VAL A 109 19.00 -7.72 7.86
CA VAL A 109 19.29 -7.59 6.41
C VAL A 109 18.96 -6.17 5.94
N PHE A 110 17.89 -5.56 6.45
CA PHE A 110 17.59 -4.17 6.14
C PHE A 110 18.70 -3.21 6.58
N MET A 111 19.24 -3.41 7.78
CA MET A 111 20.35 -2.58 8.27
C MET A 111 21.62 -2.75 7.43
N GLU A 112 21.95 -3.97 7.01
CA GLU A 112 23.04 -4.25 6.08
C GLU A 112 22.83 -3.51 4.73
N MET A 113 21.62 -3.53 4.19
CA MET A 113 21.28 -2.79 2.97
C MET A 113 21.54 -1.28 3.10
N MET A 114 21.39 -0.72 4.30
CA MET A 114 21.59 0.72 4.52
C MET A 114 23.07 1.15 4.46
N ASP A 115 24.01 0.21 4.48
CA ASP A 115 25.44 0.48 4.27
C ASP A 115 25.82 0.56 2.77
N TYR A 116 24.92 0.15 1.88
CA TYR A 116 25.18 0.19 0.42
C TYR A 116 25.06 1.61 -0.14
N PRO A 117 25.78 1.90 -1.24
CA PRO A 117 25.61 3.17 -1.95
C PRO A 117 24.21 3.22 -2.58
N SER A 118 23.55 4.36 -2.54
CA SER A 118 22.29 4.55 -3.25
C SER A 118 22.53 4.64 -4.75
N GLN A 119 21.80 3.87 -5.54
CA GLN A 119 21.75 3.99 -7.00
C GLN A 119 20.47 4.71 -7.44
N ILE A 120 20.58 5.44 -8.56
CA ILE A 120 19.47 6.13 -9.24
C ILE A 120 18.88 5.19 -10.30
N GLY A 121 17.59 5.37 -10.62
CA GLY A 121 16.91 4.60 -11.66
C GLY A 121 16.42 3.23 -11.17
N HIS A 122 16.09 2.38 -12.11
CA HIS A 122 15.59 1.02 -11.90
C HIS A 122 15.93 0.12 -13.10
N GLU A 123 15.85 -1.21 -12.90
CA GLU A 123 15.94 -2.16 -14.00
C GLU A 123 14.68 -2.09 -14.89
N PRO A 124 14.83 -2.31 -16.20
CA PRO A 124 13.67 -2.43 -17.08
C PRO A 124 12.77 -3.60 -16.68
N THR A 125 11.46 -3.38 -16.69
CA THR A 125 10.46 -4.40 -16.43
C THR A 125 9.43 -4.45 -17.54
N ASP A 126 8.94 -5.65 -17.84
CA ASP A 126 7.76 -5.84 -18.68
C ASP A 126 6.50 -5.70 -17.80
N PRO A 127 5.37 -5.17 -18.30
CA PRO A 127 4.12 -5.15 -17.54
C PRO A 127 3.66 -6.52 -17.05
N HIS A 128 4.05 -7.59 -17.72
CA HIS A 128 3.74 -8.97 -17.34
C HIS A 128 4.78 -9.63 -16.42
N ASP A 129 5.85 -8.94 -16.06
CA ASP A 129 6.78 -9.44 -15.05
C ASP A 129 6.13 -9.44 -13.67
N LEU A 130 6.51 -10.41 -12.84
CA LEU A 130 5.99 -10.54 -11.49
C LEU A 130 6.48 -9.39 -10.59
N ALA A 131 5.54 -8.72 -9.92
CA ALA A 131 5.82 -7.58 -9.02
C ALA A 131 5.53 -7.90 -7.55
N LEU A 132 4.47 -8.66 -7.28
CA LEU A 132 4.00 -8.92 -5.92
C LEU A 132 3.31 -10.28 -5.82
N LEU A 133 3.46 -10.93 -4.66
CA LEU A 133 2.66 -12.09 -4.27
C LEU A 133 1.85 -11.75 -3.02
N VAL A 134 0.54 -11.97 -3.09
CA VAL A 134 -0.36 -11.77 -1.95
C VAL A 134 -0.95 -13.11 -1.53
N TYR A 135 -0.73 -13.50 -0.28
CA TYR A 135 -1.27 -14.76 0.25
C TYR A 135 -2.64 -14.55 0.88
N THR A 136 -3.64 -15.19 0.29
CA THR A 136 -5.03 -15.20 0.78
C THR A 136 -5.35 -16.47 1.54
N SER A 137 -6.39 -16.42 2.40
CA SER A 137 -6.88 -17.64 3.07
C SER A 137 -7.56 -18.54 2.04
N GLY A 138 -6.91 -19.63 1.67
CA GLY A 138 -7.47 -20.62 0.75
C GLY A 138 -8.65 -21.38 1.38
N THR A 139 -9.62 -21.75 0.55
CA THR A 139 -10.77 -22.60 0.95
C THR A 139 -10.36 -23.99 1.46
N THR A 140 -9.13 -24.43 1.18
CA THR A 140 -8.54 -25.71 1.59
C THR A 140 -7.75 -25.63 2.91
N GLY A 141 -7.77 -24.48 3.60
CA GLY A 141 -7.05 -24.25 4.86
C GLY A 141 -5.58 -23.85 4.70
N LYS A 142 -4.95 -24.06 3.54
CA LYS A 142 -3.61 -23.54 3.25
C LYS A 142 -3.71 -22.18 2.53
N PRO A 143 -2.86 -21.21 2.87
CA PRO A 143 -2.79 -19.96 2.12
C PRO A 143 -2.46 -20.20 0.64
N LYS A 144 -3.06 -19.41 -0.26
CA LYS A 144 -2.78 -19.43 -1.69
C LYS A 144 -2.11 -18.13 -2.10
N GLY A 145 -1.00 -18.20 -2.82
CA GLY A 145 -0.32 -17.06 -3.41
C GLY A 145 -1.04 -16.59 -4.68
N VAL A 146 -1.44 -15.32 -4.69
CA VAL A 146 -1.94 -14.63 -5.88
C VAL A 146 -0.77 -13.88 -6.47
N LEU A 147 -0.44 -14.17 -7.72
CA LEU A 147 0.63 -13.53 -8.48
C LEU A 147 0.10 -12.23 -9.08
N GLN A 148 0.84 -11.15 -8.90
CA GLN A 148 0.48 -9.83 -9.41
C GLN A 148 1.63 -9.27 -10.25
N GLU A 149 1.32 -8.86 -11.47
CA GLU A 149 2.27 -8.34 -12.44
C GLU A 149 2.52 -6.84 -12.24
N TYR A 150 3.60 -6.30 -12.80
CA TYR A 150 3.90 -4.86 -12.74
C TYR A 150 2.83 -3.97 -13.38
N GLY A 151 2.13 -4.46 -14.39
CA GLY A 151 1.01 -3.75 -15.02
C GLY A 151 -0.09 -3.33 -14.04
N ILE A 152 -0.23 -4.05 -12.95
CA ILE A 152 -1.17 -3.77 -11.86
C ILE A 152 -0.88 -2.44 -11.14
N LEU A 153 0.40 -2.07 -11.00
CA LEU A 153 0.77 -0.79 -10.36
C LEU A 153 0.26 0.39 -11.20
N GLU A 154 0.37 0.28 -12.53
CA GLU A 154 -0.16 1.29 -13.46
C GLU A 154 -1.70 1.32 -13.45
N MET A 155 -2.33 0.15 -13.35
CA MET A 155 -3.80 0.07 -13.24
C MET A 155 -4.28 0.65 -11.90
N GLY A 156 -3.53 0.48 -10.81
CA GLY A 156 -3.81 1.11 -9.52
C GLY A 156 -3.80 2.64 -9.60
N ILE A 157 -2.87 3.21 -10.35
CA ILE A 157 -2.81 4.65 -10.60
C ILE A 157 -4.01 5.11 -11.45
N LYS A 158 -4.31 4.41 -12.53
CA LYS A 158 -5.48 4.71 -13.37
C LYS A 158 -6.79 4.57 -12.60
N GLY A 159 -6.90 3.58 -11.71
CA GLY A 159 -8.06 3.38 -10.83
C GLY A 159 -8.22 4.44 -9.74
N ASN A 160 -7.23 5.33 -9.55
CA ASN A 160 -7.35 6.50 -8.68
C ASN A 160 -8.32 7.57 -9.23
N VAL A 161 -8.73 7.47 -10.49
CA VAL A 161 -9.65 8.42 -11.11
C VAL A 161 -11.08 7.90 -11.01
N TYR A 162 -11.98 8.72 -10.49
CA TYR A 162 -13.41 8.48 -10.44
C TYR A 162 -14.15 9.70 -11.04
N GLU A 163 -14.94 9.47 -12.09
CA GLU A 163 -15.70 10.53 -12.78
C GLU A 163 -14.85 11.78 -13.09
N ASP A 164 -13.67 11.57 -13.70
CA ASP A 164 -12.68 12.59 -14.07
C ASP A 164 -12.00 13.33 -12.89
N HIS A 165 -12.14 12.84 -11.67
CA HIS A 165 -11.47 13.38 -10.49
C HIS A 165 -10.54 12.35 -9.85
N HIS A 166 -9.35 12.79 -9.43
CA HIS A 166 -8.46 11.95 -8.64
C HIS A 166 -9.02 11.78 -7.22
N VAL A 167 -9.12 10.53 -6.77
CA VAL A 167 -9.54 10.22 -5.38
C VAL A 167 -8.44 10.58 -4.40
N MET A 168 -7.18 10.24 -4.75
CA MET A 168 -5.99 10.66 -4.01
C MET A 168 -5.39 11.91 -4.66
N GLU A 169 -4.97 12.87 -3.87
CA GLU A 169 -4.38 14.14 -4.30
C GLU A 169 -3.09 14.44 -3.55
N GLU A 170 -2.29 15.35 -4.08
CA GLU A 170 -1.02 15.76 -3.51
C GLU A 170 -1.11 16.25 -2.06
N SER A 171 -2.22 16.87 -1.69
CA SER A 171 -2.46 17.38 -0.34
C SER A 171 -2.91 16.31 0.64
N ASP A 172 -3.24 15.11 0.18
CA ASP A 172 -3.82 14.06 1.03
C ASP A 172 -2.80 13.45 1.99
N ARG A 173 -3.34 13.11 3.16
CA ARG A 173 -2.65 12.36 4.21
C ARG A 173 -3.44 11.10 4.49
N LEU A 174 -2.98 10.00 3.90
CA LEU A 174 -3.60 8.68 4.04
C LEU A 174 -3.22 8.05 5.38
N ALA A 175 -4.17 7.71 6.24
CA ALA A 175 -3.89 6.77 7.31
C ALA A 175 -3.97 5.33 6.80
N LEU A 176 -2.84 4.63 6.83
CA LEU A 176 -2.75 3.24 6.44
C LEU A 176 -2.98 2.33 7.64
N THR A 177 -4.17 1.75 7.71
CA THR A 177 -4.62 0.87 8.79
C THR A 177 -4.69 -0.60 8.36
N THR A 178 -4.67 -0.86 7.05
CA THR A 178 -4.74 -2.21 6.47
C THR A 178 -3.47 -3.03 6.76
N PRO A 179 -3.56 -4.37 6.89
CA PRO A 179 -2.37 -5.23 6.99
C PRO A 179 -1.45 -5.06 5.79
N LEU A 180 -0.12 -5.09 6.01
CA LEU A 180 0.87 -4.88 4.95
C LEU A 180 0.80 -5.93 3.83
N ASN A 181 0.36 -7.14 4.17
CA ASN A 181 0.20 -8.27 3.25
C ASN A 181 -1.16 -8.28 2.52
N PHE A 182 -1.92 -7.20 2.59
CA PHE A 182 -3.22 -7.07 1.91
C PHE A 182 -3.07 -6.28 0.60
N THR A 183 -3.79 -6.72 -0.43
CA THR A 183 -3.89 -5.99 -1.70
C THR A 183 -4.32 -4.54 -1.51
N ALA A 184 -5.28 -4.29 -0.60
CA ALA A 184 -5.74 -2.93 -0.30
C ALA A 184 -4.60 -1.99 0.14
N THR A 185 -3.54 -2.50 0.78
CA THR A 185 -2.37 -1.70 1.13
C THR A 185 -1.67 -1.16 -0.10
N ILE A 186 -1.48 -1.98 -1.12
CA ILE A 186 -0.86 -1.57 -2.40
C ILE A 186 -1.76 -0.62 -3.16
N LEU A 187 -3.07 -0.92 -3.22
CA LEU A 187 -4.09 -0.08 -3.86
C LEU A 187 -4.15 1.34 -3.27
N MET A 188 -3.84 1.48 -1.99
CA MET A 188 -3.80 2.80 -1.34
C MET A 188 -2.41 3.45 -1.46
N THR A 189 -1.34 2.67 -1.31
CA THR A 189 0.03 3.17 -1.26
C THR A 189 0.50 3.74 -2.60
N VAL A 190 0.32 2.98 -3.69
CA VAL A 190 0.84 3.35 -5.01
C VAL A 190 0.24 4.66 -5.51
N PRO A 191 -1.11 4.83 -5.58
CA PRO A 191 -1.67 6.11 -6.03
C PRO A 191 -1.35 7.26 -5.09
N THR A 192 -1.32 7.05 -3.75
CA THR A 192 -0.94 8.12 -2.81
C THR A 192 0.47 8.63 -3.06
N LEU A 193 1.44 7.75 -3.26
CA LEU A 193 2.83 8.15 -3.54
C LEU A 193 2.99 8.74 -4.93
N HIS A 194 2.25 8.24 -5.92
CA HIS A 194 2.24 8.78 -7.29
C HIS A 194 1.74 10.23 -7.32
N GLU A 195 0.63 10.52 -6.63
CA GLU A 195 0.08 11.88 -6.55
C GLU A 195 0.89 12.81 -5.61
N GLY A 196 1.91 12.31 -4.95
CA GLY A 196 2.72 13.10 -4.03
C GLY A 196 2.12 13.28 -2.63
N GLY A 197 1.11 12.51 -2.25
CA GLY A 197 0.51 12.52 -0.92
C GLY A 197 1.42 11.98 0.18
N THR A 198 0.98 12.01 1.42
CA THR A 198 1.71 11.47 2.57
C THR A 198 1.00 10.25 3.13
N ILE A 199 1.71 9.16 3.36
CA ILE A 199 1.18 7.97 4.03
C ILE A 199 1.58 8.00 5.50
N VAL A 200 0.59 7.92 6.39
CA VAL A 200 0.78 7.78 7.84
C VAL A 200 0.43 6.35 8.24
N VAL A 201 1.43 5.56 8.56
CA VAL A 201 1.27 4.14 8.92
C VAL A 201 0.86 4.04 10.38
N PHE A 202 -0.31 3.46 10.63
CA PHE A 202 -0.82 3.18 11.97
C PHE A 202 -0.50 1.74 12.36
N SER A 203 -0.06 1.52 13.60
CA SER A 203 0.06 0.16 14.13
C SER A 203 -1.31 -0.49 14.33
N ARG A 204 -1.30 -1.79 14.57
CA ARG A 204 -2.52 -2.52 14.92
C ARG A 204 -3.15 -2.04 16.23
N ASP A 205 -2.32 -1.58 17.17
CA ASP A 205 -2.80 -1.09 18.46
C ASP A 205 -3.53 0.24 18.32
N VAL A 206 -3.05 1.13 17.46
CA VAL A 206 -3.76 2.37 17.11
C VAL A 206 -5.11 2.05 16.45
N ALA A 207 -5.10 1.16 15.46
CA ALA A 207 -6.32 0.79 14.73
C ALA A 207 -7.40 0.16 15.64
N LYS A 208 -7.00 -0.48 16.74
CA LYS A 208 -7.89 -1.12 17.72
C LYS A 208 -8.30 -0.21 18.89
N ASN A 209 -7.65 0.92 19.07
CA ASN A 209 -7.92 1.86 20.17
C ASN A 209 -8.59 3.13 19.64
N PRO A 210 -9.92 3.30 19.79
CA PRO A 210 -10.65 4.43 19.23
C PRO A 210 -10.15 5.81 19.71
N GLN A 211 -9.70 5.91 20.95
CA GLN A 211 -9.19 7.17 21.50
C GLN A 211 -7.84 7.54 20.89
N LEU A 212 -6.95 6.57 20.77
CA LEU A 212 -5.65 6.74 20.13
C LEU A 212 -5.79 7.00 18.63
N PHE A 213 -6.73 6.31 17.99
CA PHE A 213 -7.08 6.52 16.60
C PHE A 213 -7.53 7.97 16.35
N LYS A 214 -8.50 8.46 17.15
CA LYS A 214 -8.97 9.85 17.08
C LYS A 214 -7.80 10.82 17.26
N LYS A 215 -6.99 10.64 18.30
CA LYS A 215 -5.82 11.48 18.57
C LYS A 215 -4.93 11.57 17.33
N TYR A 216 -4.61 10.45 16.68
CA TYR A 216 -3.71 10.44 15.53
C TYR A 216 -4.37 10.97 14.25
N ILE A 217 -5.67 10.80 14.08
CA ILE A 217 -6.42 11.46 13.01
C ILE A 217 -6.22 12.97 13.09
N GLU A 218 -6.34 13.56 14.28
CA GLU A 218 -6.19 15.00 14.51
C GLU A 218 -4.72 15.44 14.43
N GLU A 219 -3.81 14.74 15.11
CA GLU A 219 -2.37 15.08 15.19
C GLU A 219 -1.69 15.07 13.84
N TYR A 220 -2.01 14.05 13.01
CA TYR A 220 -1.42 13.90 11.68
C TYR A 220 -2.26 14.54 10.58
N HIS A 221 -3.37 15.19 10.90
CA HIS A 221 -4.29 15.84 9.94
C HIS A 221 -4.69 14.87 8.81
N ILE A 222 -5.14 13.69 9.19
CA ILE A 222 -5.53 12.64 8.23
C ILE A 222 -6.73 13.12 7.41
N SER A 223 -6.61 13.10 6.09
CA SER A 223 -7.65 13.50 5.16
C SER A 223 -8.36 12.34 4.49
N ILE A 224 -7.68 11.18 4.37
CA ILE A 224 -8.21 9.99 3.69
C ILE A 224 -7.93 8.71 4.46
N LEU A 225 -8.90 7.79 4.44
CA LEU A 225 -8.87 6.50 5.13
C LEU A 225 -9.41 5.38 4.25
N PHE A 226 -8.87 4.17 4.43
CA PHE A 226 -9.57 2.96 4.05
C PHE A 226 -10.21 2.33 5.30
N MET A 227 -11.53 2.12 5.29
CA MET A 227 -12.27 1.59 6.45
C MET A 227 -13.36 0.61 6.00
N THR A 228 -13.61 -0.41 6.82
CA THR A 228 -14.78 -1.28 6.66
C THR A 228 -16.06 -0.56 7.09
N SER A 229 -17.21 -1.01 6.61
CA SER A 229 -18.53 -0.46 7.01
C SER A 229 -18.71 -0.42 8.52
N MET A 230 -18.29 -1.48 9.20
CA MET A 230 -18.38 -1.57 10.65
C MET A 230 -17.52 -0.49 11.33
N MET A 231 -16.29 -0.28 10.86
CA MET A 231 -15.40 0.76 11.42
C MET A 231 -15.95 2.16 11.17
N ILE A 232 -16.47 2.44 9.96
CA ILE A 232 -17.10 3.72 9.63
C ILE A 232 -18.23 4.02 10.64
N ASN A 233 -19.16 3.07 10.83
CA ASN A 233 -20.28 3.24 11.72
C ASN A 233 -19.88 3.43 13.18
N LEU A 234 -18.83 2.72 13.62
CA LEU A 234 -18.32 2.83 14.99
C LEU A 234 -17.59 4.17 15.23
N MET A 235 -16.88 4.68 14.23
CA MET A 235 -15.94 5.78 14.39
C MET A 235 -16.39 7.10 13.75
N LYS A 236 -17.56 7.17 13.11
CA LYS A 236 -18.03 8.35 12.37
C LYS A 236 -17.93 9.68 13.12
N ASN A 237 -18.13 9.67 14.44
CA ASN A 237 -18.02 10.87 15.27
C ASN A 237 -16.58 11.29 15.61
N MET A 238 -15.58 10.52 15.17
CA MET A 238 -14.17 10.76 15.45
C MET A 238 -13.39 11.23 14.21
N LEU A 239 -14.04 11.32 13.06
CA LEU A 239 -13.41 11.60 11.77
C LEU A 239 -13.34 13.11 11.45
N THR A 240 -12.88 13.91 12.39
CA THR A 240 -13.01 15.39 12.38
C THR A 240 -12.22 16.08 11.26
N SER A 241 -11.09 15.51 10.82
CA SER A 241 -10.25 16.06 9.72
C SER A 241 -10.40 15.29 8.42
N VAL A 242 -11.11 14.14 8.44
CA VAL A 242 -11.26 13.26 7.30
C VAL A 242 -12.20 13.87 6.28
N LYS A 243 -11.77 13.89 5.03
CA LYS A 243 -12.55 14.39 3.89
C LYS A 243 -13.01 13.27 2.97
N LYS A 244 -12.23 12.19 2.91
CA LYS A 244 -12.47 11.07 1.99
C LYS A 244 -12.34 9.73 2.74
N ILE A 245 -13.23 8.81 2.45
CA ILE A 245 -13.16 7.42 2.93
C ILE A 245 -13.27 6.49 1.72
N ILE A 246 -12.38 5.53 1.65
CA ILE A 246 -12.49 4.40 0.72
C ILE A 246 -12.97 3.21 1.53
N THR A 247 -13.98 2.51 1.05
CA THR A 247 -14.55 1.32 1.68
C THR A 247 -14.78 0.22 0.66
N GLY A 248 -14.69 -1.03 1.07
CA GLY A 248 -14.87 -2.19 0.21
C GLY A 248 -14.28 -3.45 0.80
N GLY A 249 -14.19 -4.52 -0.02
CA GLY A 249 -13.72 -5.82 0.42
C GLY A 249 -14.73 -6.62 1.24
N GLU A 250 -15.90 -6.06 1.50
CA GLU A 250 -17.03 -6.66 2.19
C GLU A 250 -18.35 -6.09 1.65
N LEU A 251 -19.48 -6.61 2.12
CA LEU A 251 -20.80 -6.05 1.81
C LEU A 251 -20.97 -4.70 2.54
N VAL A 252 -20.92 -3.59 1.80
CA VAL A 252 -21.00 -2.24 2.34
C VAL A 252 -22.44 -1.85 2.64
N LYS A 253 -22.71 -1.37 3.88
CA LYS A 253 -24.05 -1.03 4.36
C LYS A 253 -24.03 0.21 5.26
N ASN A 254 -25.01 1.10 5.08
CA ASN A 254 -25.33 2.21 6.01
C ASN A 254 -24.12 3.08 6.37
N VAL A 255 -23.33 3.52 5.36
CA VAL A 255 -22.04 4.22 5.60
C VAL A 255 -22.03 5.69 5.16
N TYR A 256 -23.18 6.28 4.89
CA TYR A 256 -23.26 7.69 4.51
C TYR A 256 -22.92 8.61 5.70
N ILE A 257 -22.05 9.61 5.44
CA ILE A 257 -21.70 10.68 6.39
C ILE A 257 -21.73 12.00 5.62
N ASP A 258 -22.53 12.94 6.07
CA ASP A 258 -22.59 14.26 5.47
C ASP A 258 -21.26 15.00 5.59
N GLY A 259 -20.81 15.61 4.50
CA GLY A 259 -19.53 16.34 4.43
C GLY A 259 -18.28 15.47 4.25
N ILE A 260 -18.41 14.14 4.14
CA ILE A 260 -17.31 13.23 3.81
C ILE A 260 -17.61 12.50 2.50
N ASP A 261 -16.69 12.58 1.55
CA ASP A 261 -16.76 11.81 0.30
C ASP A 261 -16.42 10.34 0.57
N ILE A 262 -17.39 9.46 0.39
CA ILE A 262 -17.20 8.01 0.60
C ILE A 262 -17.25 7.28 -0.74
N TYR A 263 -16.18 6.56 -1.05
CA TYR A 263 -16.05 5.74 -2.25
C TYR A 263 -16.15 4.26 -1.88
N CYS A 264 -17.22 3.62 -2.34
CA CYS A 264 -17.34 2.17 -2.28
C CYS A 264 -16.63 1.57 -3.48
N ILE A 265 -15.61 0.74 -3.21
CA ILE A 265 -14.86 0.07 -4.27
C ILE A 265 -15.11 -1.45 -4.23
N TYR A 266 -15.19 -2.03 -5.42
CA TYR A 266 -15.14 -3.47 -5.61
C TYR A 266 -13.79 -3.87 -6.22
N SER A 267 -13.10 -4.78 -5.55
CA SER A 267 -11.81 -5.31 -5.97
C SER A 267 -11.66 -6.75 -5.48
N GLN A 268 -10.76 -7.49 -6.10
CA GLN A 268 -10.32 -8.82 -5.65
C GLN A 268 -8.79 -8.87 -5.71
N SER A 269 -8.19 -9.77 -4.91
CA SER A 269 -6.73 -9.91 -4.87
C SER A 269 -6.15 -10.26 -6.23
N GLU A 270 -6.88 -11.03 -7.02
CA GLU A 270 -6.50 -11.46 -8.36
C GLU A 270 -6.45 -10.32 -9.39
N ALA A 271 -7.22 -9.26 -9.17
CA ALA A 271 -7.24 -8.09 -10.06
C ALA A 271 -6.30 -6.97 -9.60
N CYS A 272 -6.10 -6.81 -8.28
CA CYS A 272 -5.26 -5.79 -7.63
C CYS A 272 -5.48 -4.35 -8.11
N PHE A 273 -6.69 -4.01 -8.52
CA PHE A 273 -7.12 -2.64 -8.83
C PHE A 273 -8.63 -2.49 -8.57
N HIS A 274 -9.11 -1.28 -8.59
CA HIS A 274 -10.52 -1.00 -8.41
C HIS A 274 -11.28 -1.40 -9.68
N LEU A 275 -11.97 -2.55 -9.63
CA LEU A 275 -12.79 -3.04 -10.76
C LEU A 275 -14.00 -2.14 -10.96
N CYS A 276 -14.68 -1.80 -9.86
CA CYS A 276 -15.83 -0.89 -9.88
C CYS A 276 -15.74 0.08 -8.70
N ALA A 277 -16.33 1.25 -8.84
CA ALA A 277 -16.46 2.23 -7.77
C ALA A 277 -17.83 2.94 -7.82
N LEU A 278 -18.27 3.39 -6.65
CA LEU A 278 -19.43 4.25 -6.45
C LEU A 278 -19.08 5.32 -5.41
N LYS A 279 -19.26 6.58 -5.74
CA LYS A 279 -19.32 7.64 -4.73
C LYS A 279 -20.68 7.58 -4.04
N ILE A 280 -20.69 7.39 -2.74
CA ILE A 280 -21.91 7.25 -1.94
C ILE A 280 -22.53 8.64 -1.73
N ASP A 281 -23.69 8.87 -2.32
CA ASP A 281 -24.42 10.15 -2.32
C ASP A 281 -25.57 10.21 -1.31
N LYS A 282 -25.92 9.07 -0.75
CA LYS A 282 -27.00 8.89 0.25
C LYS A 282 -26.82 7.62 1.05
N GLU A 283 -27.63 7.41 2.05
CA GLU A 283 -27.65 6.14 2.79
C GLU A 283 -28.24 5.03 1.92
N TYR A 284 -27.53 3.90 1.82
CA TYR A 284 -27.95 2.68 1.17
C TYR A 284 -28.03 1.57 2.22
N GLU A 285 -29.13 0.83 2.25
CA GLU A 285 -29.22 -0.39 3.06
C GLU A 285 -28.18 -1.40 2.61
N VAL A 286 -28.00 -1.57 1.32
CA VAL A 286 -26.91 -2.30 0.66
C VAL A 286 -26.35 -1.42 -0.44
N THR A 287 -25.10 -1.07 -0.34
CA THR A 287 -24.45 -0.21 -1.35
C THR A 287 -24.19 -0.99 -2.65
N PRO A 288 -24.61 -0.47 -3.82
CA PRO A 288 -24.23 -1.05 -5.11
C PRO A 288 -22.71 -1.05 -5.32
N ILE A 289 -22.20 -1.97 -6.16
CA ILE A 289 -20.77 -2.02 -6.48
C ILE A 289 -20.29 -0.87 -7.38
N GLY A 290 -21.24 -0.11 -7.97
CA GLY A 290 -20.93 1.04 -8.80
C GLY A 290 -20.67 0.72 -10.26
N LYS A 291 -19.91 1.61 -10.92
CA LYS A 291 -19.54 1.52 -12.33
C LYS A 291 -18.11 1.00 -12.47
N PRO A 292 -17.75 0.38 -13.60
CA PRO A 292 -16.35 0.03 -13.90
C PRO A 292 -15.44 1.26 -13.82
N CYS A 293 -14.27 1.09 -13.16
CA CYS A 293 -13.25 2.14 -13.06
C CYS A 293 -12.30 2.15 -14.27
N VAL A 294 -12.21 1.01 -14.96
CA VAL A 294 -11.35 0.85 -16.13
C VAL A 294 -12.22 0.25 -17.23
N GLU A 295 -12.17 0.83 -18.42
CA GLU A 295 -12.79 0.20 -19.58
C GLU A 295 -12.13 -1.17 -19.79
N SER A 296 -12.93 -2.21 -19.86
CA SER A 296 -12.44 -3.57 -20.14
C SER A 296 -11.70 -3.54 -21.47
N ALA A 297 -10.41 -3.82 -21.44
CA ALA A 297 -9.63 -4.09 -22.64
C ALA A 297 -10.12 -5.39 -23.30
#